data_95e00d05a9cd33a87fb5adc7416eb003
#
_entry.id   95e00d05a9cd33a87fb5adc7416eb003
#
_cell.length_a   1.000
_cell.length_b   1.000
_cell.length_c   1.000
_cell.angle_alpha   90.00
_cell.angle_beta   90.00
_cell.angle_gamma   90.00
#
_symmetry.space_group_name_H-M   'P 1'
#
loop_
_entity.id
_entity.type
_entity.pdbx_description
1 polymer ?
#
loop_
_entity_poly.entity_id
_entity_poly.type
_entity_poly.pdbx_seq_one_letter_code
_entity_poly.pdbx_strand_id
1 'polypeptide(L)'
;MDAKTTPEYLKSNAVNMPDAVALSYKDDSGNWVRMTWSDFYDVTMKMAKSLIAVGFEPGDNLSIYSYNRMEWYAAYAAANFCNGAAVGVYHTCSPEEVEWVVGNSDSKVVFVGTNPMDNGDPEKMCTNRLEKAMPSLEKVEVIVSMSSMQAIDHPNAHDWENFMSMGSEIPDDAVMERISGIKPSDTAALIYTSGTTGNPKGVVLTHDNFEYELECIGKLAKFNPGDGYVSWLPCAHVFGQVADNHLWIRDAMHMTVVDNPLHSIDYSKDAMPALFIGVPRIYEKVYSNLVAGLPPAWLLSLPVLGGVIKKKAKEKIGFSNVKFAVTGAAPINPDILKLFTKLGVPLFEGYGMTETTAGATLGSPAHNRIGSVGKPFEGTGLRIADPDEDGNGEIQFNGRHIMPGYYKDPEATAATMTEDGWLKSGDLGKMDKDGFVYVTGRLKEIYVSSAGKNIAPLVIEETMKSIPVVSQCMLIGDNRKYCSALFTLDVGAILRDVHGLDGATEVPKDPAKQLAKLAELGHDLSEYTSVGSDTYKQLEASVAELNGKFSNPEQVKKFTVLPRDLSVDEGELTPTLKIRRKQIRENWSSEIEAMYS
;
A
#
# COMPACT_ATOMS: atom_id res chain seq x y z
N MET A 1 9.49 -20.57 22.73
CA MET A 1 9.07 -21.23 21.46
C MET A 1 10.12 -20.82 20.47
N ASP A 2 10.74 -21.79 19.81
CA ASP A 2 11.69 -21.47 18.75
C ASP A 2 10.91 -20.71 17.68
N ALA A 3 11.41 -19.53 17.28
CA ALA A 3 10.79 -18.70 16.26
C ALA A 3 10.66 -19.52 14.97
N LYS A 4 9.43 -19.62 14.44
CA LYS A 4 9.19 -20.29 13.16
C LYS A 4 9.30 -19.28 12.04
N THR A 5 9.95 -19.67 10.96
CA THR A 5 10.00 -18.87 9.74
C THR A 5 8.76 -19.11 8.86
N THR A 6 8.47 -18.21 7.93
CA THR A 6 7.36 -18.39 6.99
C THR A 6 7.42 -19.70 6.19
N PRO A 7 8.61 -20.17 5.71
CA PRO A 7 8.75 -21.50 5.12
C PRO A 7 8.29 -22.65 6.03
N GLU A 8 8.57 -22.58 7.32
CA GLU A 8 8.15 -23.61 8.28
C GLU A 8 6.65 -23.58 8.54
N TYR A 9 6.02 -22.39 8.59
CA TYR A 9 4.57 -22.26 8.68
C TYR A 9 3.89 -22.85 7.44
N LEU A 10 4.39 -22.54 6.22
CA LEU A 10 3.82 -23.07 4.98
C LEU A 10 3.88 -24.59 4.93
N LYS A 11 5.04 -25.18 5.27
CA LYS A 11 5.20 -26.63 5.39
C LYS A 11 4.22 -27.22 6.43
N SER A 12 4.09 -26.56 7.59
CA SER A 12 3.17 -27.01 8.66
C SER A 12 1.72 -27.02 8.17
N ASN A 13 1.29 -26.01 7.41
CA ASN A 13 -0.07 -25.93 6.87
C ASN A 13 -0.33 -27.04 5.85
N ALA A 14 0.63 -27.29 4.93
CA ALA A 14 0.52 -28.36 3.95
C ALA A 14 0.42 -29.75 4.59
N VAL A 15 1.10 -29.98 5.73
CA VAL A 15 1.04 -31.27 6.44
C VAL A 15 -0.24 -31.40 7.28
N ASN A 16 -0.63 -30.34 8.01
CA ASN A 16 -1.71 -30.43 8.99
C ASN A 16 -3.10 -30.14 8.40
N MET A 17 -3.16 -29.42 7.28
CA MET A 17 -4.41 -29.00 6.62
C MET A 17 -4.30 -29.08 5.10
N PRO A 18 -3.87 -30.23 4.53
CA PRO A 18 -3.53 -30.35 3.11
C PRO A 18 -4.68 -29.93 2.17
N ASP A 19 -5.91 -30.29 2.51
CA ASP A 19 -7.11 -30.08 1.70
C ASP A 19 -7.80 -28.73 1.96
N ALA A 20 -7.35 -27.95 2.96
CA ALA A 20 -7.91 -26.64 3.25
C ALA A 20 -7.46 -25.64 2.17
N VAL A 21 -8.38 -24.77 1.73
CA VAL A 21 -8.09 -23.77 0.69
C VAL A 21 -7.13 -22.73 1.26
N ALA A 22 -5.97 -22.61 0.62
CA ALA A 22 -4.95 -21.60 0.93
C ALA A 22 -5.27 -20.29 0.20
N LEU A 23 -5.50 -20.35 -1.11
CA LEU A 23 -5.78 -19.16 -1.91
C LEU A 23 -6.80 -19.45 -3.03
N SER A 24 -7.47 -18.39 -3.44
CA SER A 24 -8.36 -18.37 -4.61
C SER A 24 -8.01 -17.21 -5.53
N TYR A 25 -8.05 -17.42 -6.83
CA TYR A 25 -7.83 -16.39 -7.83
C TYR A 25 -8.70 -16.66 -9.05
N LYS A 26 -8.82 -15.71 -9.97
CA LYS A 26 -9.46 -15.91 -11.26
C LYS A 26 -8.43 -16.23 -12.32
N ASP A 27 -8.72 -17.25 -13.14
CA ASP A 27 -7.94 -17.54 -14.35
C ASP A 27 -8.22 -16.49 -15.45
N ASP A 28 -7.51 -16.58 -16.57
CA ASP A 28 -7.67 -15.66 -17.70
C ASP A 28 -9.07 -15.70 -18.34
N SER A 29 -9.84 -16.75 -18.08
CA SER A 29 -11.25 -16.87 -18.49
C SER A 29 -12.22 -16.28 -17.47
N GLY A 30 -11.72 -15.78 -16.33
CA GLY A 30 -12.50 -15.23 -15.23
C GLY A 30 -13.13 -16.27 -14.29
N ASN A 31 -12.76 -17.55 -14.42
CA ASN A 31 -13.25 -18.62 -13.55
C ASN A 31 -12.44 -18.67 -12.25
N TRP A 32 -13.13 -18.97 -11.15
CA TRP A 32 -12.46 -19.18 -9.87
C TRP A 32 -11.62 -20.46 -9.84
N VAL A 33 -10.33 -20.31 -9.59
CA VAL A 33 -9.40 -21.39 -9.26
C VAL A 33 -9.16 -21.36 -7.74
N ARG A 34 -9.17 -22.53 -7.12
CA ARG A 34 -8.88 -22.71 -5.69
C ARG A 34 -7.68 -23.63 -5.55
N MET A 35 -6.70 -23.19 -4.78
CA MET A 35 -5.54 -24.00 -4.41
C MET A 35 -5.60 -24.32 -2.92
N THR A 36 -5.35 -25.56 -2.58
CA THR A 36 -5.21 -26.03 -1.21
C THR A 36 -3.81 -25.67 -0.67
N TRP A 37 -3.59 -25.85 0.64
CA TRP A 37 -2.27 -25.70 1.23
C TRP A 37 -1.27 -26.70 0.65
N SER A 38 -1.71 -27.93 0.31
CA SER A 38 -0.86 -28.90 -0.38
C SER A 38 -0.50 -28.42 -1.78
N ASP A 39 -1.48 -27.97 -2.58
CA ASP A 39 -1.22 -27.47 -3.94
C ASP A 39 -0.23 -26.29 -3.94
N PHE A 40 -0.42 -25.34 -3.03
CA PHE A 40 0.44 -24.15 -2.95
C PHE A 40 1.87 -24.53 -2.50
N TYR A 41 2.00 -25.44 -1.53
CA TYR A 41 3.28 -25.98 -1.10
C TYR A 41 4.00 -26.70 -2.24
N ASP A 42 3.30 -27.55 -3.00
CA ASP A 42 3.88 -28.33 -4.11
C ASP A 42 4.37 -27.42 -5.24
N VAL A 43 3.61 -26.38 -5.60
CA VAL A 43 4.04 -25.36 -6.57
C VAL A 43 5.29 -24.63 -6.05
N THR A 44 5.31 -24.24 -4.78
CA THR A 44 6.45 -23.56 -4.15
C THR A 44 7.69 -24.46 -4.13
N MET A 45 7.55 -25.74 -3.75
CA MET A 45 8.63 -26.72 -3.77
C MET A 45 9.18 -26.93 -5.17
N LYS A 46 8.31 -27.10 -6.17
CA LYS A 46 8.71 -27.26 -7.56
C LYS A 46 9.51 -26.05 -8.06
N MET A 47 9.04 -24.84 -7.73
CA MET A 47 9.73 -23.60 -8.07
C MET A 47 11.10 -23.48 -7.36
N ALA A 48 11.18 -23.81 -6.06
CA ALA A 48 12.43 -23.81 -5.31
C ALA A 48 13.46 -24.79 -5.89
N LYS A 49 13.01 -25.97 -6.32
CA LYS A 49 13.86 -26.94 -7.03
C LYS A 49 14.37 -26.37 -8.35
N SER A 50 13.53 -25.68 -9.11
CA SER A 50 13.94 -25.01 -10.36
C SER A 50 14.92 -23.88 -10.12
N LEU A 51 14.74 -23.09 -9.05
CA LEU A 51 15.72 -22.08 -8.62
C LEU A 51 17.08 -22.73 -8.31
N ILE A 52 17.10 -23.84 -7.59
CA ILE A 52 18.35 -24.59 -7.31
C ILE A 52 18.99 -25.08 -8.62
N ALA A 53 18.19 -25.62 -9.55
CA ALA A 53 18.69 -26.13 -10.83
C ALA A 53 19.35 -25.06 -11.70
N VAL A 54 18.88 -23.81 -11.62
CA VAL A 54 19.50 -22.68 -12.32
C VAL A 54 20.62 -22.01 -11.50
N GLY A 55 21.06 -22.62 -10.41
CA GLY A 55 22.19 -22.14 -9.61
C GLY A 55 21.88 -21.03 -8.63
N PHE A 56 20.61 -20.85 -8.24
CA PHE A 56 20.24 -19.91 -7.17
C PHE A 56 20.72 -20.42 -5.82
N GLU A 57 21.57 -19.65 -5.14
CA GLU A 57 22.22 -20.06 -3.88
C GLU A 57 21.67 -19.30 -2.67
N PRO A 58 21.86 -19.82 -1.43
CA PRO A 58 21.51 -19.08 -0.22
C PRO A 58 22.15 -17.70 -0.19
N GLY A 59 21.34 -16.67 0.05
CA GLY A 59 21.73 -15.25 0.03
C GLY A 59 21.59 -14.58 -1.33
N ASP A 60 21.27 -15.31 -2.40
CA ASP A 60 20.91 -14.69 -3.69
C ASP A 60 19.57 -13.94 -3.61
N ASN A 61 19.40 -12.95 -4.50
CA ASN A 61 18.18 -12.18 -4.60
C ASN A 61 17.41 -12.51 -5.90
N LEU A 62 16.08 -12.48 -5.80
CA LEU A 62 15.14 -12.76 -6.87
C LEU A 62 14.16 -11.60 -6.99
N SER A 63 14.09 -10.96 -8.16
CA SER A 63 13.12 -9.89 -8.43
C SER A 63 11.79 -10.42 -8.97
N ILE A 64 10.68 -9.84 -8.51
CA ILE A 64 9.33 -10.16 -8.96
C ILE A 64 8.69 -8.88 -9.48
N TYR A 65 8.53 -8.80 -10.81
CA TYR A 65 8.00 -7.65 -11.52
C TYR A 65 6.62 -7.97 -12.09
N SER A 66 5.61 -7.85 -11.26
CA SER A 66 4.22 -8.14 -11.62
C SER A 66 3.25 -7.51 -10.64
N TYR A 67 1.98 -7.48 -11.03
CA TYR A 67 0.90 -7.27 -10.08
C TYR A 67 0.57 -8.58 -9.33
N ASN A 68 -0.33 -8.47 -8.31
CA ASN A 68 -0.70 -9.60 -7.46
C ASN A 68 -1.29 -10.75 -8.27
N ARG A 69 -0.66 -11.91 -8.18
CA ARG A 69 -1.09 -13.16 -8.81
C ARG A 69 -0.47 -14.35 -8.08
N MET A 70 -1.00 -15.53 -8.27
CA MET A 70 -0.55 -16.75 -7.58
C MET A 70 0.96 -16.96 -7.69
N GLU A 71 1.52 -16.77 -8.88
CA GLU A 71 2.95 -16.96 -9.16
C GLU A 71 3.84 -15.97 -8.41
N TRP A 72 3.32 -14.78 -8.09
CA TRP A 72 4.02 -13.79 -7.28
C TRP A 72 4.30 -14.34 -5.87
N TYR A 73 3.26 -14.90 -5.23
CA TYR A 73 3.37 -15.48 -3.88
C TYR A 73 4.22 -16.74 -3.86
N ALA A 74 4.09 -17.58 -4.89
CA ALA A 74 4.90 -18.78 -5.03
C ALA A 74 6.38 -18.45 -5.25
N ALA A 75 6.71 -17.42 -6.06
CA ALA A 75 8.08 -16.97 -6.28
C ALA A 75 8.71 -16.40 -4.99
N TYR A 76 7.95 -15.60 -4.24
CA TYR A 76 8.39 -15.08 -2.95
C TYR A 76 8.69 -16.22 -1.96
N ALA A 77 7.76 -17.14 -1.81
CA ALA A 77 7.93 -18.29 -0.91
C ALA A 77 9.09 -19.20 -1.37
N ALA A 78 9.26 -19.42 -2.68
CA ALA A 78 10.35 -20.23 -3.23
C ALA A 78 11.73 -19.59 -3.02
N ALA A 79 11.85 -18.25 -3.13
CA ALA A 79 13.07 -17.54 -2.77
C ALA A 79 13.44 -17.82 -1.31
N ASN A 80 12.48 -17.69 -0.39
CA ASN A 80 12.68 -17.97 1.03
C ASN A 80 12.94 -19.47 1.30
N PHE A 81 12.35 -20.40 0.53
CA PHE A 81 12.67 -21.84 0.62
C PHE A 81 14.13 -22.12 0.25
N CYS A 82 14.68 -21.34 -0.66
CA CYS A 82 16.09 -21.40 -1.03
C CYS A 82 17.03 -20.63 -0.09
N ASN A 83 16.53 -20.06 1.00
CA ASN A 83 17.26 -19.13 1.88
C ASN A 83 17.81 -17.91 1.12
N GLY A 84 17.06 -17.41 0.15
CA GLY A 84 17.33 -16.19 -0.59
C GLY A 84 16.28 -15.12 -0.31
N ALA A 85 16.49 -13.90 -0.81
CA ALA A 85 15.61 -12.78 -0.60
C ALA A 85 14.75 -12.47 -1.83
N ALA A 86 13.47 -12.16 -1.59
CA ALA A 86 12.58 -11.68 -2.63
C ALA A 86 12.61 -10.14 -2.72
N VAL A 87 12.60 -9.63 -3.96
CA VAL A 87 12.64 -8.20 -4.29
C VAL A 87 11.40 -7.85 -5.09
N GLY A 88 10.45 -7.16 -4.47
CA GLY A 88 9.25 -6.70 -5.17
C GLY A 88 9.55 -5.48 -6.04
N VAL A 89 9.26 -5.57 -7.34
CA VAL A 89 9.29 -4.44 -8.27
C VAL A 89 7.85 -4.01 -8.56
N TYR A 90 7.54 -2.72 -8.38
CA TYR A 90 6.19 -2.25 -8.67
C TYR A 90 5.87 -2.39 -10.17
N HIS A 91 4.73 -2.98 -10.49
CA HIS A 91 4.26 -3.14 -11.87
C HIS A 91 4.14 -1.83 -12.66
N THR A 92 4.12 -0.68 -11.97
CA THR A 92 4.09 0.67 -12.55
C THR A 92 5.47 1.28 -12.76
N CYS A 93 6.56 0.64 -12.31
CA CYS A 93 7.93 1.16 -12.49
C CYS A 93 8.26 1.40 -13.95
N SER A 94 8.91 2.54 -14.22
CA SER A 94 9.48 2.83 -15.54
C SER A 94 10.67 1.89 -15.84
N PRO A 95 11.12 1.80 -17.11
CA PRO A 95 12.31 1.00 -17.43
C PRO A 95 13.54 1.37 -16.59
N GLU A 96 13.76 2.66 -16.31
CA GLU A 96 14.87 3.16 -15.51
C GLU A 96 14.73 2.77 -14.04
N GLU A 97 13.50 2.78 -13.50
CA GLU A 97 13.22 2.31 -12.15
C GLU A 97 13.41 0.79 -12.04
N VAL A 98 13.02 0.03 -13.08
CA VAL A 98 13.26 -1.43 -13.15
C VAL A 98 14.75 -1.71 -13.21
N GLU A 99 15.50 -1.02 -14.08
CA GLU A 99 16.96 -1.11 -14.19
C GLU A 99 17.61 -0.87 -12.82
N TRP A 100 17.19 0.20 -12.13
CA TRP A 100 17.74 0.52 -10.82
C TRP A 100 17.41 -0.54 -9.76
N VAL A 101 16.15 -0.94 -9.62
CA VAL A 101 15.75 -1.87 -8.55
C VAL A 101 16.37 -3.24 -8.76
N VAL A 102 16.28 -3.81 -9.97
CA VAL A 102 16.82 -5.14 -10.30
C VAL A 102 18.34 -5.13 -10.27
N GLY A 103 18.99 -4.11 -10.82
CA GLY A 103 20.45 -3.98 -10.87
C GLY A 103 21.06 -3.73 -9.48
N ASN A 104 20.51 -2.79 -8.70
CA ASN A 104 21.00 -2.48 -7.36
C ASN A 104 20.82 -3.65 -6.39
N SER A 105 19.71 -4.40 -6.52
CA SER A 105 19.46 -5.58 -5.68
C SER A 105 20.34 -6.78 -6.03
N ASP A 106 21.14 -6.74 -7.10
CA ASP A 106 21.89 -7.91 -7.62
C ASP A 106 21.00 -9.12 -7.87
N SER A 107 19.79 -8.90 -8.34
CA SER A 107 18.86 -9.99 -8.61
C SER A 107 19.40 -10.91 -9.71
N LYS A 108 19.53 -12.20 -9.38
CA LYS A 108 20.00 -13.24 -10.27
C LYS A 108 18.88 -13.79 -11.17
N VAL A 109 17.67 -13.83 -10.63
CA VAL A 109 16.46 -14.31 -11.31
C VAL A 109 15.43 -13.20 -11.33
N VAL A 110 14.73 -13.02 -12.45
CA VAL A 110 13.61 -12.09 -12.57
C VAL A 110 12.37 -12.82 -13.03
N PHE A 111 11.32 -12.80 -12.22
CA PHE A 111 9.98 -13.20 -12.63
C PHE A 111 9.23 -11.98 -13.14
N VAL A 112 8.65 -12.07 -14.33
CA VAL A 112 7.86 -10.98 -14.92
C VAL A 112 6.45 -11.45 -15.26
N GLY A 113 5.45 -10.62 -14.92
CA GLY A 113 4.03 -10.91 -15.11
C GLY A 113 3.26 -9.74 -15.70
N THR A 114 1.93 -9.85 -15.65
CA THR A 114 1.03 -8.83 -16.18
C THR A 114 0.94 -7.59 -15.31
N ASN A 115 0.60 -6.48 -15.96
CA ASN A 115 0.12 -5.26 -15.32
C ASN A 115 -1.36 -5.08 -15.72
N PRO A 116 -2.32 -5.20 -14.79
CA PRO A 116 -3.75 -5.07 -15.11
C PRO A 116 -4.16 -3.66 -15.55
N MET A 117 -3.26 -2.68 -15.39
CA MET A 117 -3.48 -1.28 -15.75
C MET A 117 -2.86 -0.91 -17.10
N ASP A 118 -2.24 -1.87 -17.83
CA ASP A 118 -1.61 -1.59 -19.13
C ASP A 118 -2.64 -1.35 -20.24
N ASN A 119 -3.84 -1.92 -20.12
CA ASN A 119 -4.92 -1.83 -21.11
C ASN A 119 -4.46 -2.17 -22.54
N GLY A 120 -3.44 -3.04 -22.69
CA GLY A 120 -2.82 -3.38 -23.96
C GLY A 120 -1.86 -2.33 -24.51
N ASP A 121 -1.49 -1.31 -23.72
CA ASP A 121 -0.49 -0.32 -24.09
C ASP A 121 0.92 -0.90 -23.95
N PRO A 122 1.68 -1.07 -25.04
CA PRO A 122 3.03 -1.65 -25.00
C PRO A 122 3.99 -0.91 -24.07
N GLU A 123 3.85 0.41 -23.91
CA GLU A 123 4.71 1.20 -23.02
C GLU A 123 4.44 0.95 -21.53
N LYS A 124 3.30 0.35 -21.21
CA LYS A 124 2.91 -0.01 -19.84
C LYS A 124 3.12 -1.48 -19.49
N MET A 125 3.38 -2.33 -20.49
CA MET A 125 3.63 -3.76 -20.27
C MET A 125 4.91 -3.99 -19.48
N CYS A 126 4.84 -4.78 -18.41
CA CYS A 126 6.01 -5.12 -17.58
C CYS A 126 7.10 -5.81 -18.40
N THR A 127 6.73 -6.69 -19.35
CA THR A 127 7.67 -7.35 -20.26
C THR A 127 8.47 -6.36 -21.08
N ASN A 128 7.80 -5.43 -21.77
CA ASN A 128 8.45 -4.45 -22.63
C ASN A 128 9.35 -3.47 -21.85
N ARG A 129 8.94 -3.13 -20.63
CA ARG A 129 9.74 -2.31 -19.73
C ARG A 129 10.98 -3.05 -19.23
N LEU A 130 10.84 -4.34 -18.90
CA LEU A 130 11.98 -5.18 -18.53
C LEU A 130 12.93 -5.35 -19.70
N GLU A 131 12.44 -5.63 -20.93
CA GLU A 131 13.27 -5.73 -22.14
C GLU A 131 14.11 -4.48 -22.37
N LYS A 132 13.54 -3.29 -22.15
CA LYS A 132 14.28 -2.01 -22.25
C LYS A 132 15.37 -1.89 -21.18
N ALA A 133 15.16 -2.44 -19.98
CA ALA A 133 16.13 -2.40 -18.88
C ALA A 133 17.24 -3.45 -19.00
N MET A 134 16.96 -4.58 -19.67
CA MET A 134 17.87 -5.75 -19.76
C MET A 134 19.32 -5.44 -20.16
N PRO A 135 19.61 -4.54 -21.14
CA PRO A 135 20.99 -4.25 -21.52
C PRO A 135 21.91 -3.81 -20.38
N SER A 136 21.35 -3.26 -19.31
CA SER A 136 22.09 -2.79 -18.12
C SER A 136 22.08 -3.80 -16.95
N LEU A 137 21.36 -4.92 -17.09
CA LEU A 137 21.12 -5.89 -16.01
C LEU A 137 22.09 -7.09 -16.11
N GLU A 138 23.41 -6.84 -16.01
CA GLU A 138 24.47 -7.84 -16.22
C GLU A 138 24.41 -9.04 -15.27
N LYS A 139 23.78 -8.90 -14.07
CA LYS A 139 23.68 -9.96 -13.06
C LYS A 139 22.47 -10.87 -13.23
N VAL A 140 21.53 -10.51 -14.09
CA VAL A 140 20.35 -11.34 -14.36
C VAL A 140 20.75 -12.53 -15.24
N GLU A 141 20.73 -13.71 -14.65
CA GLU A 141 21.07 -14.96 -15.32
C GLU A 141 19.85 -15.68 -15.88
N VAL A 142 18.66 -15.46 -15.28
CA VAL A 142 17.42 -16.14 -15.65
C VAL A 142 16.26 -15.16 -15.61
N ILE A 143 15.43 -15.19 -16.67
CA ILE A 143 14.16 -14.45 -16.72
C ILE A 143 13.05 -15.48 -16.88
N VAL A 144 12.00 -15.35 -16.07
CA VAL A 144 10.84 -16.25 -16.12
C VAL A 144 9.59 -15.45 -16.41
N SER A 145 8.97 -15.71 -17.57
CA SER A 145 7.64 -15.18 -17.86
C SER A 145 6.60 -16.02 -17.12
N MET A 146 5.78 -15.35 -16.29
CA MET A 146 4.73 -16.02 -15.51
C MET A 146 3.69 -16.66 -16.42
N SER A 147 2.89 -17.59 -15.92
CA SER A 147 1.90 -18.34 -16.69
C SER A 147 1.00 -17.45 -17.55
N SER A 148 0.54 -17.97 -18.70
CA SER A 148 -0.24 -17.27 -19.73
C SER A 148 0.48 -16.14 -20.48
N MET A 149 1.77 -15.92 -20.24
CA MET A 149 2.56 -14.91 -20.95
C MET A 149 3.51 -15.57 -21.96
N GLN A 150 3.75 -14.90 -23.07
CA GLN A 150 4.86 -15.28 -23.95
C GLN A 150 6.19 -14.98 -23.27
N ALA A 151 7.17 -15.86 -23.48
CA ALA A 151 8.52 -15.59 -23.03
C ALA A 151 9.04 -14.31 -23.72
N ILE A 152 9.79 -13.52 -22.96
CA ILE A 152 10.51 -12.37 -23.49
C ILE A 152 11.54 -12.88 -24.54
N ASP A 153 11.74 -12.14 -25.61
CA ASP A 153 12.76 -12.46 -26.63
C ASP A 153 14.17 -12.14 -26.10
N HIS A 154 14.67 -13.04 -25.26
CA HIS A 154 15.99 -12.95 -24.65
C HIS A 154 16.58 -14.35 -24.44
N PRO A 155 17.91 -14.56 -24.65
CA PRO A 155 18.55 -15.88 -24.52
C PRO A 155 18.37 -16.56 -23.16
N ASN A 156 18.21 -15.79 -22.10
CA ASN A 156 18.05 -16.28 -20.73
C ASN A 156 16.58 -16.33 -20.29
N ALA A 157 15.64 -16.12 -21.21
CA ALA A 157 14.23 -16.11 -20.89
C ALA A 157 13.62 -17.50 -21.05
N HIS A 158 12.77 -17.85 -20.11
CA HIS A 158 12.01 -19.09 -20.06
C HIS A 158 10.52 -18.78 -19.88
N ASP A 159 9.68 -19.57 -20.52
CA ASP A 159 8.28 -19.62 -20.15
C ASP A 159 8.09 -20.35 -18.81
N TRP A 160 6.91 -20.20 -18.23
CA TRP A 160 6.57 -20.78 -16.94
C TRP A 160 6.77 -22.30 -16.89
N GLU A 161 6.25 -23.03 -17.87
CA GLU A 161 6.27 -24.50 -17.89
C GLU A 161 7.70 -25.04 -18.02
N ASN A 162 8.49 -24.41 -18.89
CA ASN A 162 9.88 -24.76 -19.09
C ASN A 162 10.68 -24.55 -17.77
N PHE A 163 10.58 -23.36 -17.18
CA PHE A 163 11.24 -23.08 -15.90
C PHE A 163 10.83 -24.09 -14.82
N MET A 164 9.53 -24.32 -14.64
CA MET A 164 9.01 -25.24 -13.63
C MET A 164 9.47 -26.70 -13.84
N SER A 165 9.89 -27.08 -15.05
CA SER A 165 10.42 -28.42 -15.33
C SER A 165 11.90 -28.60 -15.01
N MET A 166 12.68 -27.50 -14.92
CA MET A 166 14.14 -27.55 -14.72
C MET A 166 14.56 -28.23 -13.42
N GLY A 167 13.72 -28.10 -12.37
CA GLY A 167 13.99 -28.70 -11.07
C GLY A 167 13.66 -30.18 -10.94
N SER A 168 13.26 -30.88 -12.03
CA SER A 168 12.77 -32.27 -11.96
C SER A 168 13.76 -33.27 -11.34
N GLU A 169 15.06 -33.06 -11.55
CA GLU A 169 16.13 -33.91 -11.02
C GLU A 169 16.61 -33.49 -9.62
N ILE A 170 16.18 -32.35 -9.12
CA ILE A 170 16.57 -31.86 -7.78
C ILE A 170 15.72 -32.58 -6.73
N PRO A 171 16.34 -33.27 -5.74
CA PRO A 171 15.58 -33.95 -4.70
C PRO A 171 14.96 -32.93 -3.71
N ASP A 172 13.83 -33.30 -3.10
CA ASP A 172 13.17 -32.46 -2.10
C ASP A 172 14.07 -32.15 -0.90
N ASP A 173 14.93 -33.08 -0.52
CA ASP A 173 15.90 -32.92 0.58
C ASP A 173 16.83 -31.72 0.36
N ALA A 174 17.17 -31.38 -0.88
CA ALA A 174 18.01 -30.22 -1.17
C ALA A 174 17.31 -28.89 -0.79
N VAL A 175 15.99 -28.79 -1.01
CA VAL A 175 15.20 -27.64 -0.55
C VAL A 175 15.04 -27.68 0.96
N MET A 176 14.80 -28.86 1.53
CA MET A 176 14.61 -29.03 2.98
C MET A 176 15.86 -28.68 3.77
N GLU A 177 17.05 -28.98 3.24
CA GLU A 177 18.33 -28.57 3.83
C GLU A 177 18.45 -27.05 3.88
N ARG A 178 18.10 -26.35 2.80
CA ARG A 178 18.11 -24.88 2.75
C ARG A 178 17.12 -24.26 3.74
N ILE A 179 15.89 -24.79 3.83
CA ILE A 179 14.89 -24.32 4.80
C ILE A 179 15.41 -24.49 6.24
N SER A 180 16.00 -25.64 6.55
CA SER A 180 16.54 -25.92 7.90
C SER A 180 17.78 -25.08 8.25
N GLY A 181 18.45 -24.55 7.23
CA GLY A 181 19.61 -23.66 7.37
C GLY A 181 19.26 -22.19 7.60
N ILE A 182 17.98 -21.79 7.46
CA ILE A 182 17.54 -20.40 7.64
C ILE A 182 17.77 -19.94 9.07
N LYS A 183 18.42 -18.79 9.22
CA LYS A 183 18.57 -18.10 10.50
C LYS A 183 17.61 -16.91 10.59
N PRO A 184 17.15 -16.55 11.78
CA PRO A 184 16.29 -15.36 11.96
C PRO A 184 16.89 -14.08 11.39
N SER A 185 18.22 -13.95 11.39
CA SER A 185 18.96 -12.80 10.85
C SER A 185 19.13 -12.80 9.32
N ASP A 186 18.78 -13.90 8.64
CA ASP A 186 18.92 -13.97 7.18
C ASP A 186 17.89 -13.07 6.51
N THR A 187 18.25 -12.51 5.37
CA THR A 187 17.40 -11.59 4.63
C THR A 187 16.25 -12.35 3.96
N ALA A 188 15.02 -12.00 4.29
CA ALA A 188 13.81 -12.56 3.68
C ALA A 188 13.33 -11.72 2.49
N ALA A 189 13.50 -10.39 2.56
CA ALA A 189 13.10 -9.49 1.49
C ALA A 189 13.95 -8.23 1.41
N LEU A 190 14.06 -7.68 0.19
CA LEU A 190 14.50 -6.31 -0.06
C LEU A 190 13.31 -5.51 -0.58
N ILE A 191 12.96 -4.42 0.10
CA ILE A 191 11.84 -3.58 -0.29
C ILE A 191 12.33 -2.19 -0.65
N TYR A 192 12.15 -1.81 -1.93
CA TYR A 192 12.62 -0.54 -2.43
C TYR A 192 11.61 0.58 -2.13
N THR A 193 12.08 1.61 -1.44
CA THR A 193 11.28 2.79 -1.09
C THR A 193 11.71 3.98 -1.92
N SER A 194 10.74 4.68 -2.52
CA SER A 194 10.99 5.95 -3.18
C SER A 194 11.32 7.00 -2.13
N GLY A 195 12.62 7.30 -1.98
CA GLY A 195 13.05 8.46 -1.20
C GLY A 195 12.53 9.77 -1.80
N THR A 196 12.45 10.83 -0.97
CA THR A 196 12.04 12.16 -1.44
C THR A 196 13.08 12.79 -2.39
N THR A 197 14.29 12.24 -2.44
CA THR A 197 15.41 12.73 -3.26
C THR A 197 16.29 11.55 -3.67
N GLY A 198 16.41 11.29 -4.97
CA GLY A 198 17.31 10.27 -5.53
C GLY A 198 16.64 8.93 -5.83
N ASN A 199 17.45 7.94 -6.14
CA ASN A 199 17.00 6.58 -6.46
C ASN A 199 16.37 5.88 -5.24
N PRO A 200 15.42 4.96 -5.44
CA PRO A 200 14.85 4.14 -4.37
C PRO A 200 15.93 3.37 -3.61
N LYS A 201 15.77 3.28 -2.28
CA LYS A 201 16.68 2.53 -1.40
C LYS A 201 16.09 1.17 -1.07
N GLY A 202 16.91 0.13 -1.14
CA GLY A 202 16.53 -1.22 -0.76
C GLY A 202 16.60 -1.42 0.76
N VAL A 203 15.45 -1.46 1.42
CA VAL A 203 15.35 -1.77 2.85
C VAL A 203 15.55 -3.27 3.03
N VAL A 204 16.53 -3.66 3.84
CA VAL A 204 16.77 -5.07 4.19
C VAL A 204 15.80 -5.47 5.29
N LEU A 205 15.01 -6.52 5.06
CA LEU A 205 14.14 -7.10 6.09
C LEU A 205 14.48 -8.58 6.29
N THR A 206 14.67 -8.96 7.56
CA THR A 206 15.04 -10.31 7.96
C THR A 206 13.81 -11.14 8.32
N HIS A 207 13.98 -12.46 8.41
CA HIS A 207 12.92 -13.34 8.93
C HIS A 207 12.49 -12.94 10.35
N ASP A 208 13.42 -12.48 11.21
CA ASP A 208 13.11 -12.01 12.57
C ASP A 208 12.29 -10.73 12.59
N ASN A 209 12.52 -9.82 11.65
CA ASN A 209 11.70 -8.61 11.53
C ASN A 209 10.23 -8.96 11.25
N PHE A 210 10.00 -9.87 10.28
CA PHE A 210 8.63 -10.32 9.96
C PHE A 210 8.01 -11.11 11.10
N GLU A 211 8.74 -12.03 11.75
CA GLU A 211 8.20 -12.82 12.85
C GLU A 211 7.78 -11.91 14.03
N TYR A 212 8.58 -10.91 14.37
CA TYR A 212 8.22 -9.95 15.41
C TYR A 212 6.96 -9.15 15.06
N GLU A 213 6.83 -8.72 13.81
CA GLU A 213 5.62 -8.04 13.33
C GLU A 213 4.39 -8.93 13.48
N LEU A 214 4.51 -10.20 13.08
CA LEU A 214 3.44 -11.18 13.23
C LEU A 214 3.09 -11.45 14.70
N GLU A 215 4.08 -11.57 15.60
CA GLU A 215 3.86 -11.68 17.04
C GLU A 215 3.03 -10.51 17.57
N CYS A 216 3.36 -9.28 17.16
CA CYS A 216 2.65 -8.07 17.56
C CYS A 216 1.21 -8.04 17.04
N ILE A 217 1.00 -8.34 15.76
CA ILE A 217 -0.35 -8.43 15.17
C ILE A 217 -1.17 -9.50 15.89
N GLY A 218 -0.59 -10.66 16.18
CA GLY A 218 -1.27 -11.76 16.86
C GLY A 218 -1.75 -11.44 18.30
N LYS A 219 -1.14 -10.44 18.96
CA LYS A 219 -1.61 -9.91 20.26
C LYS A 219 -2.81 -8.98 20.11
N LEU A 220 -2.96 -8.30 18.98
CA LEU A 220 -4.01 -7.32 18.71
C LEU A 220 -5.24 -7.94 18.03
N ALA A 221 -5.01 -8.90 17.13
CA ALA A 221 -6.05 -9.58 16.37
C ALA A 221 -5.73 -11.09 16.25
N LYS A 222 -6.78 -11.92 16.35
CA LYS A 222 -6.66 -13.37 16.19
C LYS A 222 -7.50 -13.82 15.01
N PHE A 223 -6.86 -14.53 14.09
CA PHE A 223 -7.50 -15.16 12.96
C PHE A 223 -7.47 -16.68 13.13
N ASN A 224 -8.48 -17.34 12.59
CA ASN A 224 -8.58 -18.80 12.61
C ASN A 224 -8.23 -19.35 11.23
N PRO A 225 -7.75 -20.59 11.13
CA PRO A 225 -7.61 -21.26 9.85
C PRO A 225 -8.88 -21.15 8.99
N GLY A 226 -8.70 -20.76 7.72
CA GLY A 226 -9.81 -20.55 6.79
C GLY A 226 -10.52 -19.18 6.89
N ASP A 227 -10.18 -18.32 7.84
CA ASP A 227 -10.68 -16.94 7.84
C ASP A 227 -10.28 -16.23 6.52
N GLY A 228 -11.26 -15.57 5.90
CA GLY A 228 -11.04 -14.90 4.60
C GLY A 228 -10.12 -13.69 4.71
N TYR A 229 -9.28 -13.51 3.71
CA TYR A 229 -8.43 -12.34 3.50
C TYR A 229 -8.46 -11.94 2.02
N VAL A 230 -8.41 -10.65 1.72
CA VAL A 230 -8.39 -10.14 0.33
C VAL A 230 -7.07 -9.44 0.07
N SER A 231 -6.25 -10.01 -0.80
CA SER A 231 -4.98 -9.43 -1.24
C SER A 231 -5.20 -8.55 -2.46
N TRP A 232 -4.99 -7.25 -2.32
CA TRP A 232 -5.18 -6.25 -3.36
C TRP A 232 -4.14 -5.11 -3.32
N LEU A 233 -3.45 -4.94 -2.19
CA LEU A 233 -2.34 -3.98 -2.11
C LEU A 233 -1.16 -4.49 -2.94
N PRO A 234 -0.37 -3.61 -3.57
CA PRO A 234 0.81 -4.05 -4.30
C PRO A 234 1.74 -4.88 -3.41
N CYS A 235 2.05 -6.12 -3.83
CA CYS A 235 2.98 -7.00 -3.10
C CYS A 235 4.42 -6.47 -3.06
N ALA A 236 4.78 -5.51 -3.91
CA ALA A 236 6.05 -4.79 -3.80
C ALA A 236 6.13 -3.85 -2.58
N HIS A 237 5.01 -3.55 -1.93
CA HIS A 237 4.95 -2.66 -0.77
C HIS A 237 4.93 -3.45 0.54
N VAL A 238 5.68 -3.00 1.56
CA VAL A 238 5.80 -3.70 2.85
C VAL A 238 4.45 -3.98 3.52
N PHE A 239 3.48 -3.07 3.40
CA PHE A 239 2.14 -3.24 3.99
C PHE A 239 1.38 -4.43 3.36
N GLY A 240 1.51 -4.62 2.03
CA GLY A 240 1.03 -5.82 1.36
C GLY A 240 1.85 -7.05 1.79
N GLN A 241 3.18 -6.98 1.76
CA GLN A 241 4.05 -8.14 2.03
C GLN A 241 3.80 -8.77 3.40
N VAL A 242 3.66 -7.99 4.47
CA VAL A 242 3.42 -8.54 5.81
C VAL A 242 2.14 -9.38 5.84
N ALA A 243 1.06 -8.93 5.21
CA ALA A 243 -0.19 -9.66 5.20
C ALA A 243 -0.19 -10.79 4.15
N ASP A 244 0.28 -10.50 2.93
CA ASP A 244 0.17 -11.36 1.75
C ASP A 244 1.20 -12.49 1.69
N ASN A 245 2.35 -12.37 2.37
CA ASN A 245 3.39 -13.40 2.33
C ASN A 245 3.68 -14.03 3.70
N HIS A 246 3.23 -13.39 4.78
CA HIS A 246 3.58 -13.87 6.12
C HIS A 246 2.34 -14.14 6.98
N LEU A 247 1.46 -13.16 7.20
CA LEU A 247 0.32 -13.30 8.11
C LEU A 247 -0.68 -14.38 7.68
N TRP A 248 -1.08 -14.41 6.40
CA TRP A 248 -2.04 -15.40 5.90
C TRP A 248 -1.49 -16.83 5.99
N ILE A 249 -0.17 -17.01 5.80
CA ILE A 249 0.49 -18.32 5.93
C ILE A 249 0.56 -18.71 7.42
N ARG A 250 1.00 -17.80 8.32
CA ARG A 250 1.08 -18.10 9.75
C ARG A 250 -0.25 -18.51 10.34
N ASP A 251 -1.32 -17.79 10.00
CA ASP A 251 -2.67 -18.01 10.57
C ASP A 251 -3.52 -18.96 9.71
N ALA A 252 -2.93 -19.55 8.67
CA ALA A 252 -3.59 -20.45 7.73
C ALA A 252 -4.92 -19.90 7.18
N MET A 253 -4.94 -18.61 6.82
CA MET A 253 -6.13 -17.93 6.31
C MET A 253 -6.43 -18.37 4.87
N HIS A 254 -7.63 -18.10 4.38
CA HIS A 254 -7.99 -18.26 2.97
C HIS A 254 -7.82 -16.92 2.25
N MET A 255 -6.76 -16.78 1.45
CA MET A 255 -6.48 -15.57 0.69
C MET A 255 -7.24 -15.56 -0.65
N THR A 256 -7.92 -14.45 -0.95
CA THR A 256 -8.50 -14.18 -2.26
C THR A 256 -7.65 -13.15 -2.97
N VAL A 257 -7.03 -13.54 -4.07
CA VAL A 257 -6.15 -12.68 -4.88
C VAL A 257 -6.99 -11.83 -5.82
N VAL A 258 -6.78 -10.52 -5.80
CA VAL A 258 -7.47 -9.55 -6.65
C VAL A 258 -6.61 -9.23 -7.86
N ASP A 259 -7.13 -9.47 -9.04
CA ASP A 259 -6.48 -9.22 -10.32
C ASP A 259 -6.33 -7.72 -10.64
N ASN A 260 -7.30 -6.92 -10.21
CA ASN A 260 -7.33 -5.47 -10.42
C ASN A 260 -7.79 -4.75 -9.13
N PRO A 261 -7.00 -3.80 -8.58
CA PRO A 261 -7.33 -3.07 -7.34
C PRO A 261 -8.71 -2.40 -7.36
N LEU A 262 -9.18 -1.98 -8.54
CA LEU A 262 -10.50 -1.35 -8.69
C LEU A 262 -11.66 -2.30 -8.34
N HIS A 263 -11.41 -3.61 -8.34
CA HIS A 263 -12.40 -4.64 -8.02
C HIS A 263 -12.31 -5.13 -6.56
N SER A 264 -11.41 -4.62 -5.74
CA SER A 264 -11.14 -5.11 -4.37
C SER A 264 -12.39 -5.23 -3.49
N ILE A 265 -13.34 -4.28 -3.59
CA ILE A 265 -14.61 -4.31 -2.86
C ILE A 265 -15.58 -5.37 -3.41
N ASP A 266 -15.58 -5.62 -4.72
CA ASP A 266 -16.42 -6.69 -5.29
C ASP A 266 -15.90 -8.05 -4.87
N TYR A 267 -14.58 -8.27 -4.92
CA TYR A 267 -13.96 -9.49 -4.40
C TYR A 267 -14.23 -9.68 -2.90
N SER A 268 -14.31 -8.58 -2.12
CA SER A 268 -14.65 -8.66 -0.69
C SER A 268 -16.07 -9.20 -0.44
N LYS A 269 -17.01 -8.97 -1.37
CA LYS A 269 -18.37 -9.54 -1.25
C LYS A 269 -18.38 -11.06 -1.38
N ASP A 270 -17.51 -11.60 -2.24
CA ASP A 270 -17.38 -13.05 -2.46
C ASP A 270 -16.51 -13.68 -1.36
N ALA A 271 -15.40 -13.05 -1.01
CA ALA A 271 -14.44 -13.54 -0.02
C ALA A 271 -14.92 -13.42 1.44
N MET A 272 -15.82 -12.46 1.74
CA MET A 272 -16.29 -12.15 3.10
C MET A 272 -15.14 -12.09 4.12
N PRO A 273 -14.15 -11.21 3.94
CA PRO A 273 -12.90 -11.24 4.69
C PRO A 273 -13.11 -11.04 6.19
N ALA A 274 -12.30 -11.74 6.98
CA ALA A 274 -12.11 -11.48 8.41
C ALA A 274 -11.11 -10.35 8.66
N LEU A 275 -10.11 -10.21 7.78
CA LEU A 275 -9.13 -9.13 7.75
C LEU A 275 -9.28 -8.33 6.46
N PHE A 276 -9.35 -6.99 6.60
CA PHE A 276 -9.26 -6.09 5.45
C PHE A 276 -8.23 -4.99 5.73
N ILE A 277 -7.19 -4.94 4.91
CA ILE A 277 -6.17 -3.90 4.99
C ILE A 277 -6.27 -2.97 3.79
N GLY A 278 -6.03 -1.67 4.01
CA GLY A 278 -6.11 -0.72 2.91
C GLY A 278 -5.53 0.64 3.24
N VAL A 279 -5.24 1.39 2.19
CA VAL A 279 -4.89 2.80 2.30
C VAL A 279 -6.17 3.64 2.46
N PRO A 280 -6.10 4.88 3.00
CA PRO A 280 -7.28 5.72 3.22
C PRO A 280 -8.22 5.83 2.01
N ARG A 281 -7.65 5.92 0.80
CA ARG A 281 -8.43 6.11 -0.45
C ARG A 281 -9.50 5.04 -0.69
N ILE A 282 -9.26 3.77 -0.32
CA ILE A 282 -10.29 2.73 -0.47
C ILE A 282 -11.45 2.97 0.50
N TYR A 283 -11.14 3.36 1.74
CA TYR A 283 -12.16 3.64 2.75
C TYR A 283 -12.93 4.93 2.43
N GLU A 284 -12.29 5.94 1.83
CA GLU A 284 -12.93 7.16 1.33
C GLU A 284 -13.96 6.82 0.25
N LYS A 285 -13.58 6.00 -0.74
CA LYS A 285 -14.50 5.53 -1.79
C LYS A 285 -15.68 4.72 -1.22
N VAL A 286 -15.40 3.83 -0.27
CA VAL A 286 -16.43 3.06 0.42
C VAL A 286 -17.34 3.99 1.22
N TYR A 287 -16.78 4.96 1.94
CA TYR A 287 -17.52 5.95 2.72
C TYR A 287 -18.48 6.74 1.84
N SER A 288 -18.00 7.33 0.74
CA SER A 288 -18.83 8.12 -0.19
C SER A 288 -19.99 7.29 -0.75
N ASN A 289 -19.72 6.04 -1.17
CA ASN A 289 -20.75 5.13 -1.68
C ASN A 289 -21.76 4.68 -0.61
N LEU A 290 -21.35 4.61 0.65
CA LEU A 290 -22.24 4.25 1.75
C LEU A 290 -23.10 5.44 2.17
N VAL A 291 -22.51 6.61 2.34
CA VAL A 291 -23.22 7.82 2.83
C VAL A 291 -24.35 8.20 1.89
N ALA A 292 -24.15 8.12 0.57
CA ALA A 292 -25.19 8.40 -0.42
C ALA A 292 -26.44 7.51 -0.27
N GLY A 293 -26.30 6.28 0.24
CA GLY A 293 -27.41 5.33 0.42
C GLY A 293 -27.82 5.06 1.87
N LEU A 294 -27.17 5.69 2.86
CA LEU A 294 -27.51 5.50 4.26
C LEU A 294 -28.63 6.45 4.71
N PRO A 295 -29.59 5.97 5.48
CA PRO A 295 -30.59 6.85 6.11
C PRO A 295 -29.92 7.73 7.19
N PRO A 296 -30.63 8.76 7.70
CA PRO A 296 -30.12 9.65 8.74
C PRO A 296 -29.48 8.91 9.92
N ALA A 297 -28.33 9.40 10.39
CA ALA A 297 -27.46 8.70 11.36
C ALA A 297 -28.15 8.25 12.67
N TRP A 298 -29.23 8.94 13.11
CA TRP A 298 -29.99 8.57 14.30
C TRP A 298 -30.70 7.22 14.15
N LEU A 299 -31.09 6.81 12.92
CA LEU A 299 -31.72 5.52 12.65
C LEU A 299 -30.75 4.35 12.90
N LEU A 300 -29.43 4.56 12.74
CA LEU A 300 -28.41 3.57 13.05
C LEU A 300 -28.33 3.25 14.56
N SER A 301 -28.86 4.14 15.40
CA SER A 301 -28.86 3.97 16.87
C SER A 301 -30.10 3.24 17.39
N LEU A 302 -31.12 2.98 16.55
CA LEU A 302 -32.32 2.27 16.95
C LEU A 302 -32.04 0.77 17.16
N PRO A 303 -32.54 0.15 18.26
CA PRO A 303 -32.15 -1.21 18.65
C PRO A 303 -32.35 -2.28 17.56
N VAL A 304 -33.47 -2.33 16.88
CA VAL A 304 -33.79 -3.34 15.85
C VAL A 304 -33.48 -2.82 14.46
N LEU A 305 -34.04 -1.67 14.10
CA LEU A 305 -33.88 -1.10 12.76
C LEU A 305 -32.44 -0.75 12.45
N GLY A 306 -31.71 -0.19 13.41
CA GLY A 306 -30.29 0.12 13.27
C GLY A 306 -29.46 -1.15 13.01
N GLY A 307 -29.78 -2.28 13.65
CA GLY A 307 -29.13 -3.55 13.40
C GLY A 307 -29.29 -4.04 11.96
N VAL A 308 -30.52 -3.94 11.42
CA VAL A 308 -30.80 -4.31 10.02
C VAL A 308 -30.05 -3.42 9.03
N ILE A 309 -30.06 -2.10 9.27
CA ILE A 309 -29.36 -1.15 8.41
C ILE A 309 -27.86 -1.42 8.40
N LYS A 310 -27.22 -1.60 9.58
CA LYS A 310 -25.80 -1.91 9.72
C LYS A 310 -25.44 -3.22 9.01
N LYS A 311 -26.27 -4.26 9.14
CA LYS A 311 -26.07 -5.55 8.47
C LYS A 311 -26.06 -5.35 6.93
N LYS A 312 -27.09 -4.70 6.37
CA LYS A 312 -27.19 -4.42 4.94
C LYS A 312 -26.03 -3.56 4.43
N ALA A 313 -25.60 -2.56 5.19
CA ALA A 313 -24.47 -1.72 4.84
C ALA A 313 -23.17 -2.54 4.76
N LYS A 314 -22.91 -3.42 5.72
CA LYS A 314 -21.75 -4.32 5.72
C LYS A 314 -21.80 -5.34 4.57
N GLU A 315 -22.96 -5.92 4.29
CA GLU A 315 -23.18 -6.82 3.15
C GLU A 315 -22.88 -6.13 1.81
N LYS A 316 -23.33 -4.88 1.64
CA LYS A 316 -23.12 -4.08 0.40
C LYS A 316 -21.63 -3.92 0.06
N ILE A 317 -20.75 -3.84 1.07
CA ILE A 317 -19.30 -3.65 0.90
C ILE A 317 -18.48 -4.92 1.14
N GLY A 318 -19.12 -6.06 1.43
CA GLY A 318 -18.43 -7.33 1.68
C GLY A 318 -17.79 -7.45 3.09
N PHE A 319 -18.15 -6.55 4.04
CA PHE A 319 -17.51 -6.51 5.37
C PHE A 319 -18.33 -7.19 6.48
N SER A 320 -19.19 -8.12 6.10
CA SER A 320 -20.04 -8.83 7.08
C SER A 320 -19.25 -9.60 8.13
N ASN A 321 -18.10 -10.16 7.76
CA ASN A 321 -17.27 -11.01 8.62
C ASN A 321 -16.00 -10.30 9.13
N VAL A 322 -15.79 -9.02 8.80
CA VAL A 322 -14.57 -8.30 9.19
C VAL A 322 -14.45 -8.26 10.71
N LYS A 323 -13.43 -8.93 11.23
CA LYS A 323 -13.02 -8.94 12.63
C LYS A 323 -12.00 -7.86 12.94
N PHE A 324 -11.21 -7.48 11.93
CA PHE A 324 -10.17 -6.48 12.04
C PHE A 324 -9.96 -5.79 10.69
N ALA A 325 -9.99 -4.48 10.66
CA ALA A 325 -9.66 -3.69 9.48
C ALA A 325 -8.59 -2.67 9.84
N VAL A 326 -7.64 -2.45 8.94
CA VAL A 326 -6.52 -1.54 9.15
C VAL A 326 -6.42 -0.53 8.01
N THR A 327 -6.27 0.73 8.38
CA THR A 327 -5.85 1.79 7.45
C THR A 327 -4.48 2.31 7.87
N GLY A 328 -3.64 2.61 6.90
CA GLY A 328 -2.28 3.10 7.14
C GLY A 328 -1.64 3.68 5.89
N ALA A 329 -0.36 3.96 5.97
CA ALA A 329 0.47 4.58 4.92
C ALA A 329 0.15 6.05 4.59
N ALA A 330 -1.01 6.57 5.01
CA ALA A 330 -1.40 7.98 4.95
C ALA A 330 -2.47 8.26 6.03
N PRO A 331 -2.67 9.51 6.46
CA PRO A 331 -3.75 9.87 7.37
C PRO A 331 -5.13 9.59 6.78
N ILE A 332 -6.11 9.34 7.63
CA ILE A 332 -7.51 9.14 7.23
C ILE A 332 -8.42 10.17 7.88
N ASN A 333 -9.45 10.60 7.16
CA ASN A 333 -10.46 11.48 7.72
C ASN A 333 -11.17 10.81 8.92
N PRO A 334 -11.17 11.46 10.11
CA PRO A 334 -11.80 10.92 11.32
C PRO A 334 -13.29 10.57 11.19
N ASP A 335 -14.02 11.21 10.29
CA ASP A 335 -15.44 10.94 10.09
C ASP A 335 -15.68 9.58 9.42
N ILE A 336 -14.73 9.12 8.62
CA ILE A 336 -14.74 7.76 8.08
C ILE A 336 -14.62 6.75 9.22
N LEU A 337 -13.65 6.91 10.11
CA LEU A 337 -13.47 6.05 11.29
C LEU A 337 -14.73 6.02 12.17
N LYS A 338 -15.35 7.20 12.39
CA LYS A 338 -16.61 7.31 13.15
C LYS A 338 -17.76 6.54 12.49
N LEU A 339 -17.89 6.63 11.16
CA LEU A 339 -18.94 5.91 10.43
C LEU A 339 -18.72 4.40 10.54
N PHE A 340 -17.50 3.91 10.24
CA PHE A 340 -17.19 2.48 10.30
C PHE A 340 -17.41 1.92 11.73
N THR A 341 -17.02 2.67 12.76
CA THR A 341 -17.32 2.33 14.16
C THR A 341 -18.83 2.24 14.40
N LYS A 342 -19.62 3.19 13.91
CA LYS A 342 -21.10 3.16 14.03
C LYS A 342 -21.72 1.96 13.30
N LEU A 343 -21.16 1.56 12.17
CA LEU A 343 -21.59 0.37 11.42
C LEU A 343 -21.17 -0.94 12.10
N GLY A 344 -20.29 -0.88 13.10
CA GLY A 344 -19.73 -2.06 13.79
C GLY A 344 -18.67 -2.77 12.95
N VAL A 345 -17.92 -2.01 12.13
CA VAL A 345 -16.70 -2.45 11.44
C VAL A 345 -15.51 -1.96 12.26
N PRO A 346 -14.66 -2.86 12.79
CA PRO A 346 -13.50 -2.51 13.60
C PRO A 346 -12.35 -2.03 12.73
N LEU A 347 -12.43 -0.77 12.27
CA LEU A 347 -11.40 -0.11 11.46
C LEU A 347 -10.47 0.68 12.39
N PHE A 348 -9.18 0.38 12.30
CA PHE A 348 -8.13 0.98 13.11
C PHE A 348 -7.09 1.65 12.23
N GLU A 349 -6.52 2.74 12.75
CA GLU A 349 -5.41 3.44 12.11
C GLU A 349 -4.09 2.91 12.65
N GLY A 350 -3.14 2.66 11.74
CA GLY A 350 -1.79 2.23 12.05
C GLY A 350 -0.75 3.13 11.40
N TYR A 351 0.44 3.18 12.00
CA TYR A 351 1.58 3.92 11.49
C TYR A 351 2.86 3.10 11.57
N GLY A 352 3.65 3.26 10.54
CA GLY A 352 4.97 2.69 10.38
C GLY A 352 5.51 2.97 8.99
N MET A 353 6.64 2.39 8.69
CA MET A 353 7.37 2.60 7.45
C MET A 353 8.04 1.29 7.02
N THR A 354 8.64 1.24 5.86
CA THR A 354 9.31 0.03 5.40
C THR A 354 10.45 -0.36 6.35
N GLU A 355 11.15 0.63 6.86
CA GLU A 355 12.25 0.50 7.81
C GLU A 355 11.82 -0.02 9.20
N THR A 356 10.51 -0.04 9.48
CA THR A 356 9.89 -0.64 10.68
C THR A 356 9.06 -1.89 10.35
N THR A 357 9.32 -2.56 9.23
CA THR A 357 8.62 -3.78 8.78
C THR A 357 7.10 -3.60 8.71
N ALA A 358 6.64 -2.50 8.14
CA ALA A 358 5.28 -2.01 7.98
C ALA A 358 4.69 -1.31 9.21
N GLY A 359 4.57 -1.97 10.35
CA GLY A 359 3.92 -1.42 11.54
C GLY A 359 4.90 -1.05 12.66
N ALA A 360 4.56 -0.03 13.41
CA ALA A 360 5.22 0.31 14.68
C ALA A 360 4.18 0.70 15.73
N THR A 361 3.03 1.24 15.29
CA THR A 361 1.88 1.56 16.14
C THR A 361 0.59 1.12 15.47
N LEU A 362 -0.42 0.75 16.25
CA LEU A 362 -1.72 0.36 15.73
C LEU A 362 -2.81 0.57 16.78
N GLY A 363 -3.97 1.04 16.34
CA GLY A 363 -5.19 0.98 17.11
C GLY A 363 -5.70 -0.46 17.27
N SER A 364 -6.47 -0.73 18.30
CA SER A 364 -7.04 -2.06 18.55
C SER A 364 -8.39 -1.95 19.26
N PRO A 365 -9.18 -3.03 19.34
CA PRO A 365 -10.44 -3.01 20.09
C PRO A 365 -10.29 -2.57 21.54
N ALA A 366 -9.15 -2.90 22.18
CA ALA A 366 -8.85 -2.52 23.55
C ALA A 366 -8.32 -1.09 23.68
N HIS A 367 -7.66 -0.59 22.65
CA HIS A 367 -6.97 0.69 22.65
C HIS A 367 -7.21 1.41 21.33
N ASN A 368 -8.30 2.18 21.23
CA ASN A 368 -8.62 2.98 20.07
C ASN A 368 -8.91 4.43 20.46
N ARG A 369 -8.31 5.37 19.73
CA ARG A 369 -8.56 6.81 19.84
C ARG A 369 -8.54 7.42 18.45
N ILE A 370 -9.70 7.80 17.95
CA ILE A 370 -9.85 8.39 16.61
C ILE A 370 -8.97 9.64 16.49
N GLY A 371 -8.20 9.72 15.41
CA GLY A 371 -7.23 10.77 15.12
C GLY A 371 -5.82 10.46 15.66
N SER A 372 -5.63 9.33 16.36
CA SER A 372 -4.32 8.80 16.69
C SER A 372 -4.02 7.58 15.83
N VAL A 373 -2.75 7.31 15.59
CA VAL A 373 -2.27 6.10 14.92
C VAL A 373 -2.08 4.92 15.88
N GLY A 374 -2.82 4.93 17.01
CA GLY A 374 -2.79 3.89 18.02
C GLY A 374 -1.64 4.03 19.02
N LYS A 375 -1.25 2.90 19.61
CA LYS A 375 -0.14 2.77 20.55
C LYS A 375 1.00 1.97 19.94
N PRO A 376 2.25 2.16 20.40
CA PRO A 376 3.37 1.33 20.00
C PRO A 376 3.07 -0.16 20.26
N PHE A 377 3.56 -1.02 19.38
CA PHE A 377 3.52 -2.45 19.61
C PHE A 377 4.25 -2.83 20.90
N GLU A 378 3.82 -3.89 21.55
CA GLU A 378 4.47 -4.38 22.76
C GLU A 378 5.92 -4.79 22.46
N GLY A 379 6.88 -4.18 23.12
CA GLY A 379 8.31 -4.36 22.86
C GLY A 379 8.91 -3.38 21.85
N THR A 380 8.10 -2.54 21.19
CA THR A 380 8.57 -1.43 20.37
C THR A 380 8.88 -0.24 21.25
N GLY A 381 10.13 0.22 21.23
CA GLY A 381 10.51 1.52 21.76
C GLY A 381 10.02 2.64 20.84
N LEU A 382 9.35 3.65 21.40
CA LEU A 382 8.96 4.86 20.70
C LEU A 382 9.28 6.06 21.58
N ARG A 383 9.95 7.06 21.02
CA ARG A 383 10.18 8.36 21.68
C ARG A 383 9.89 9.51 20.72
N ILE A 384 9.56 10.65 21.30
CA ILE A 384 9.47 11.92 20.59
C ILE A 384 10.75 12.68 20.90
N ALA A 385 11.61 12.85 19.89
CA ALA A 385 12.88 13.52 20.06
C ALA A 385 12.71 15.04 19.93
N ASP A 386 13.42 15.79 20.78
CA ASP A 386 13.46 17.25 20.79
C ASP A 386 12.07 17.91 20.69
N PRO A 387 11.12 17.58 21.58
CA PRO A 387 9.76 18.08 21.48
C PRO A 387 9.70 19.59 21.71
N ASP A 388 8.88 20.26 20.89
CA ASP A 388 8.52 21.68 21.08
C ASP A 388 7.56 21.90 22.27
N GLU A 389 7.11 23.15 22.48
CA GLU A 389 6.18 23.52 23.56
C GLU A 389 4.84 22.79 23.49
N ASP A 390 4.41 22.35 22.29
CA ASP A 390 3.18 21.57 22.04
C ASP A 390 3.41 20.04 22.14
N GLY A 391 4.65 19.63 22.43
CA GLY A 391 5.07 18.24 22.53
C GLY A 391 5.33 17.54 21.20
N ASN A 392 5.42 18.30 20.08
CA ASN A 392 5.74 17.74 18.77
C ASN A 392 7.26 17.66 18.59
N GLY A 393 7.72 16.51 18.13
CA GLY A 393 9.13 16.29 17.80
C GLY A 393 9.25 15.13 16.82
N GLU A 394 10.47 14.76 16.45
CA GLU A 394 10.67 13.61 15.58
C GLU A 394 10.29 12.31 16.28
N ILE A 395 9.46 11.50 15.61
CA ILE A 395 9.15 10.15 16.08
C ILE A 395 10.35 9.26 15.80
N GLN A 396 10.87 8.60 16.84
CA GLN A 396 12.00 7.66 16.72
C GLN A 396 11.63 6.30 17.30
N PHE A 397 12.14 5.23 16.66
CA PHE A 397 11.82 3.86 17.00
C PHE A 397 13.05 3.05 17.40
N ASN A 398 12.82 2.02 18.23
CA ASN A 398 13.79 0.99 18.56
C ASN A 398 13.06 -0.35 18.78
N GLY A 399 13.64 -1.46 18.36
CA GLY A 399 13.05 -2.79 18.56
C GLY A 399 13.41 -3.79 17.45
N ARG A 400 12.94 -5.03 17.58
CA ARG A 400 13.19 -6.12 16.64
C ARG A 400 12.59 -5.90 15.24
N HIS A 401 11.62 -5.02 15.07
CA HIS A 401 11.00 -4.68 13.80
C HIS A 401 11.84 -3.69 12.97
N ILE A 402 12.93 -3.17 13.52
CA ILE A 402 13.77 -2.20 12.79
C ILE A 402 14.69 -2.94 11.83
N MET A 403 14.74 -2.45 10.59
CA MET A 403 15.63 -2.95 9.55
C MET A 403 17.10 -3.00 10.01
N PRO A 404 17.90 -3.98 9.58
CA PRO A 404 19.36 -3.93 9.74
C PRO A 404 20.02 -2.74 9.04
N GLY A 405 19.46 -2.28 7.92
CA GLY A 405 19.96 -1.16 7.14
C GLY A 405 19.46 -1.14 5.70
N TYR A 406 19.97 -0.19 4.93
CA TYR A 406 19.76 -0.15 3.48
C TYR A 406 20.80 -1.01 2.75
N TYR A 407 20.33 -1.78 1.79
CA TYR A 407 21.18 -2.66 0.98
C TYR A 407 22.22 -1.86 0.21
N LYS A 408 23.51 -2.18 0.41
CA LYS A 408 24.67 -1.49 -0.18
C LYS A 408 24.76 0.03 0.10
N ASP A 409 24.05 0.54 1.09
CA ASP A 409 24.08 1.96 1.43
C ASP A 409 24.32 2.16 2.94
N PRO A 410 25.55 1.92 3.41
CA PRO A 410 25.90 2.11 4.82
C PRO A 410 25.85 3.57 5.26
N GLU A 411 26.08 4.52 4.34
CA GLU A 411 26.01 5.94 4.64
C GLU A 411 24.58 6.38 4.94
N ALA A 412 23.62 5.98 4.08
CA ALA A 412 22.21 6.26 4.34
C ALA A 412 21.71 5.53 5.60
N THR A 413 22.20 4.31 5.84
CA THR A 413 21.89 3.57 7.07
C THR A 413 22.34 4.36 8.30
N ALA A 414 23.60 4.78 8.35
CA ALA A 414 24.14 5.57 9.44
C ALA A 414 23.41 6.92 9.61
N ALA A 415 23.07 7.59 8.50
CA ALA A 415 22.34 8.85 8.52
C ALA A 415 20.91 8.71 9.10
N THR A 416 20.31 7.53 8.97
CA THR A 416 18.94 7.27 9.44
C THR A 416 18.87 6.78 10.89
N MET A 417 20.01 6.43 11.50
CA MET A 417 20.10 6.01 12.89
C MET A 417 20.65 7.14 13.77
N THR A 418 20.26 7.15 15.05
CA THR A 418 20.91 7.98 16.08
C THR A 418 22.14 7.27 16.64
N GLU A 419 23.02 7.99 17.34
CA GLU A 419 24.21 7.40 17.99
C GLU A 419 23.87 6.34 19.04
N ASP A 420 22.69 6.47 19.69
CA ASP A 420 22.18 5.51 20.69
C ASP A 420 21.28 4.42 20.09
N GLY A 421 21.28 4.25 18.74
CA GLY A 421 20.66 3.13 18.04
C GLY A 421 19.15 3.23 17.82
N TRP A 422 18.58 4.43 17.77
CA TRP A 422 17.18 4.65 17.39
C TRP A 422 17.06 4.99 15.91
N LEU A 423 16.03 4.43 15.26
CA LEU A 423 15.66 4.79 13.91
C LEU A 423 14.96 6.15 13.90
N LYS A 424 15.48 7.09 13.14
CA LYS A 424 14.85 8.38 12.83
C LYS A 424 13.81 8.18 11.74
N SER A 425 12.52 8.42 12.05
CA SER A 425 11.46 8.25 11.05
C SER A 425 11.41 9.36 10.01
N GLY A 426 11.91 10.55 10.36
CA GLY A 426 11.71 11.77 9.59
C GLY A 426 10.28 12.31 9.64
N ASP A 427 9.41 11.68 10.43
CA ASP A 427 8.05 12.13 10.68
C ASP A 427 7.95 12.84 12.02
N LEU A 428 7.15 13.91 12.07
CA LEU A 428 6.83 14.63 13.29
C LEU A 428 5.58 14.05 13.94
N GLY A 429 5.60 14.06 15.25
CA GLY A 429 4.44 13.66 16.03
C GLY A 429 4.55 13.97 17.49
N LYS A 430 3.52 13.57 18.22
CA LYS A 430 3.46 13.65 19.68
C LYS A 430 2.82 12.41 20.26
N MET A 431 3.10 12.17 21.53
CA MET A 431 2.47 11.08 22.30
C MET A 431 1.76 11.69 23.50
N ASP A 432 0.51 11.29 23.70
CA ASP A 432 -0.24 11.74 24.87
C ASP A 432 0.10 10.94 26.13
N LYS A 433 -0.42 11.39 27.29
CA LYS A 433 -0.19 10.76 28.59
C LYS A 433 -0.67 9.31 28.68
N ASP A 434 -1.59 8.90 27.82
CA ASP A 434 -2.14 7.54 27.76
C ASP A 434 -1.38 6.66 26.78
N GLY A 435 -0.33 7.19 26.11
CA GLY A 435 0.55 6.50 25.17
C GLY A 435 0.03 6.41 23.74
N PHE A 436 -1.00 7.20 23.37
CA PHE A 436 -1.44 7.28 21.98
C PHE A 436 -0.57 8.23 21.18
N VAL A 437 -0.20 7.82 19.97
CA VAL A 437 0.68 8.54 19.07
C VAL A 437 -0.12 9.29 18.01
N TYR A 438 0.30 10.50 17.71
CA TYR A 438 -0.30 11.37 16.69
C TYR A 438 0.80 11.81 15.73
N VAL A 439 0.65 11.50 14.43
CA VAL A 439 1.54 12.00 13.38
C VAL A 439 1.05 13.38 12.97
N THR A 440 1.91 14.38 13.05
CA THR A 440 1.56 15.79 12.79
C THR A 440 2.19 16.35 11.51
N GLY A 441 3.17 15.66 10.92
CA GLY A 441 3.79 16.10 9.67
C GLY A 441 5.05 15.32 9.32
N ARG A 442 5.78 15.82 8.31
CA ARG A 442 7.10 15.32 7.92
C ARG A 442 8.14 16.40 8.07
N LEU A 443 9.29 16.08 8.67
CA LEU A 443 10.39 17.03 8.87
C LEU A 443 10.83 17.73 7.58
N LYS A 444 10.99 16.96 6.49
CA LYS A 444 11.42 17.48 5.18
C LYS A 444 10.33 18.24 4.42
N GLU A 445 9.09 18.17 4.86
CA GLU A 445 7.95 18.80 4.21
C GLU A 445 7.42 20.01 4.96
N ILE A 446 8.05 20.37 6.10
CA ILE A 446 7.69 21.59 6.85
C ILE A 446 8.03 22.80 6.01
N TYR A 447 7.09 23.70 5.88
CA TYR A 447 7.30 25.02 5.32
C TYR A 447 7.64 25.99 6.43
N VAL A 448 8.67 26.78 6.22
CA VAL A 448 8.94 27.93 7.10
C VAL A 448 8.27 29.15 6.50
N SER A 449 7.23 29.65 7.17
CA SER A 449 6.56 30.88 6.73
C SER A 449 7.53 32.07 6.78
N SER A 450 7.23 33.12 6.03
CA SER A 450 8.00 34.38 6.08
C SER A 450 8.08 35.01 7.48
N ALA A 451 7.19 34.60 8.39
CA ALA A 451 7.18 35.00 9.80
C ALA A 451 7.97 34.03 10.72
N GLY A 452 8.65 33.02 10.14
CA GLY A 452 9.42 32.02 10.90
C GLY A 452 8.57 30.92 11.55
N LYS A 453 7.27 30.82 11.25
CA LYS A 453 6.41 29.75 11.77
C LYS A 453 6.55 28.48 10.92
N ASN A 454 6.74 27.33 11.55
CA ASN A 454 6.69 26.03 10.92
C ASN A 454 5.23 25.67 10.58
N ILE A 455 4.99 25.32 9.32
CA ILE A 455 3.68 24.88 8.80
C ILE A 455 3.83 23.45 8.30
N ALA A 456 3.04 22.55 8.86
CA ALA A 456 2.98 21.16 8.45
C ALA A 456 1.88 20.99 7.37
N PRO A 457 2.22 20.77 6.08
CA PRO A 457 1.23 20.69 5.00
C PRO A 457 0.21 19.59 5.19
N LEU A 458 0.64 18.44 5.69
CA LEU A 458 -0.15 17.22 5.80
C LEU A 458 -1.51 17.43 6.47
N VAL A 459 -1.54 18.10 7.61
CA VAL A 459 -2.79 18.32 8.37
C VAL A 459 -3.77 19.21 7.59
N ILE A 460 -3.22 20.22 6.90
CA ILE A 460 -4.02 21.17 6.10
C ILE A 460 -4.58 20.45 4.86
N GLU A 461 -3.74 19.71 4.14
CA GLU A 461 -4.10 18.96 2.94
C GLU A 461 -5.19 17.92 3.23
N GLU A 462 -5.04 17.13 4.28
CA GLU A 462 -6.04 16.14 4.67
C GLU A 462 -7.36 16.79 5.12
N THR A 463 -7.28 17.94 5.78
CA THR A 463 -8.49 18.69 6.12
C THR A 463 -9.21 19.19 4.85
N MET A 464 -8.47 19.73 3.89
CA MET A 464 -9.04 20.21 2.63
C MET A 464 -9.58 19.08 1.74
N LYS A 465 -8.94 17.91 1.75
CA LYS A 465 -9.45 16.70 1.07
C LYS A 465 -10.77 16.18 1.64
N SER A 466 -11.20 16.63 2.80
CA SER A 466 -12.53 16.29 3.33
C SER A 466 -13.69 16.93 2.55
N ILE A 467 -13.42 17.87 1.64
CA ILE A 467 -14.42 18.47 0.75
C ILE A 467 -14.84 17.41 -0.29
N PRO A 468 -16.13 17.05 -0.41
CA PRO A 468 -16.60 15.89 -1.16
C PRO A 468 -16.14 15.80 -2.62
N VAL A 469 -16.03 16.94 -3.30
CA VAL A 469 -15.62 17.01 -4.72
C VAL A 469 -14.11 17.02 -4.92
N VAL A 470 -13.31 17.09 -3.85
CA VAL A 470 -11.84 17.14 -3.92
C VAL A 470 -11.27 15.72 -3.97
N SER A 471 -10.46 15.45 -4.99
CA SER A 471 -9.67 14.21 -5.11
C SER A 471 -8.34 14.33 -4.39
N GLN A 472 -7.55 15.36 -4.71
CA GLN A 472 -6.25 15.62 -4.11
C GLN A 472 -6.11 17.10 -3.73
N CYS A 473 -5.27 17.35 -2.74
CA CYS A 473 -4.88 18.69 -2.31
C CYS A 473 -3.37 18.71 -2.09
N MET A 474 -2.68 19.68 -2.69
CA MET A 474 -1.27 19.92 -2.40
C MET A 474 -1.09 21.38 -1.95
N LEU A 475 -0.61 21.55 -0.72
CA LEU A 475 -0.30 22.87 -0.17
C LEU A 475 1.00 23.41 -0.79
N ILE A 476 1.01 24.69 -1.10
CA ILE A 476 2.18 25.46 -1.54
C ILE A 476 2.37 26.60 -0.53
N GLY A 477 3.57 26.73 0.05
CA GLY A 477 3.80 27.74 1.07
C GLY A 477 5.27 28.00 1.38
N ASP A 478 6.16 27.10 0.97
CA ASP A 478 7.59 27.24 1.24
C ASP A 478 8.18 28.47 0.55
N ASN A 479 8.80 29.35 1.35
CA ASN A 479 9.35 30.64 0.90
C ASN A 479 8.34 31.56 0.19
N ARG A 480 7.03 31.41 0.51
CA ARG A 480 5.95 32.22 -0.06
C ARG A 480 5.32 33.16 0.98
N LYS A 481 4.63 34.19 0.49
CA LYS A 481 3.95 35.20 1.35
C LYS A 481 2.81 34.61 2.18
N TYR A 482 2.19 33.56 1.69
CA TYR A 482 1.03 32.86 2.28
C TYR A 482 0.92 31.46 1.73
N CYS A 483 0.15 30.59 2.39
CA CYS A 483 -0.20 29.29 1.87
C CYS A 483 -1.25 29.39 0.75
N SER A 484 -1.03 28.67 -0.34
CA SER A 484 -2.00 28.40 -1.38
C SER A 484 -2.12 26.90 -1.62
N ALA A 485 -3.09 26.45 -2.40
CA ALA A 485 -3.31 25.04 -2.67
C ALA A 485 -3.58 24.75 -4.15
N LEU A 486 -3.11 23.61 -4.62
CA LEU A 486 -3.58 22.99 -5.84
C LEU A 486 -4.61 21.93 -5.44
N PHE A 487 -5.77 21.97 -6.09
CA PHE A 487 -6.83 20.97 -5.94
C PHE A 487 -7.04 20.20 -7.23
N THR A 488 -7.41 18.93 -7.13
CA THR A 488 -8.00 18.17 -8.22
C THR A 488 -9.39 17.70 -7.82
N LEU A 489 -10.24 17.42 -8.81
CA LEU A 489 -11.63 17.03 -8.58
C LEU A 489 -11.83 15.52 -8.76
N ASP A 490 -12.68 14.95 -7.91
CA ASP A 490 -13.18 13.57 -8.04
C ASP A 490 -14.36 13.55 -9.02
N VAL A 491 -14.11 13.10 -10.26
CA VAL A 491 -15.15 13.02 -11.31
C VAL A 491 -16.29 12.09 -10.88
N GLY A 492 -15.98 11.02 -10.13
CA GLY A 492 -17.00 10.14 -9.58
C GLY A 492 -17.92 10.84 -8.58
N ALA A 493 -17.38 11.77 -7.77
CA ALA A 493 -18.19 12.62 -6.90
C ALA A 493 -19.04 13.61 -7.71
N ILE A 494 -18.49 14.22 -8.76
CA ILE A 494 -19.26 15.09 -9.66
C ILE A 494 -20.44 14.33 -10.28
N LEU A 495 -20.20 13.12 -10.80
CA LEU A 495 -21.26 12.29 -11.38
C LEU A 495 -22.38 11.97 -10.38
N ARG A 496 -22.02 11.70 -9.12
CA ARG A 496 -23.00 11.41 -8.05
C ARG A 496 -23.70 12.68 -7.54
N ASP A 497 -22.93 13.65 -7.12
CA ASP A 497 -23.41 14.74 -6.27
C ASP A 497 -24.00 15.89 -7.11
N VAL A 498 -23.50 16.07 -8.35
CA VAL A 498 -23.98 17.11 -9.28
C VAL A 498 -24.98 16.54 -10.27
N HIS A 499 -24.71 15.34 -10.83
CA HIS A 499 -25.59 14.74 -11.84
C HIS A 499 -26.58 13.71 -11.28
N GLY A 500 -26.50 13.38 -9.99
CA GLY A 500 -27.46 12.49 -9.33
C GLY A 500 -27.41 11.03 -9.79
N LEU A 501 -26.28 10.60 -10.37
CA LEU A 501 -26.08 9.20 -10.79
C LEU A 501 -25.82 8.31 -9.59
N ASP A 502 -26.35 7.08 -9.61
CA ASP A 502 -26.17 6.12 -8.52
C ASP A 502 -25.75 4.73 -9.05
N GLY A 503 -24.99 4.04 -8.20
CA GLY A 503 -24.54 2.67 -8.47
C GLY A 503 -23.38 2.55 -9.46
N ALA A 504 -22.76 1.38 -9.48
CA ALA A 504 -21.56 1.10 -10.28
C ALA A 504 -21.80 1.07 -11.80
N THR A 505 -23.05 0.96 -12.22
CA THR A 505 -23.44 0.99 -13.65
C THR A 505 -23.46 2.42 -14.17
N GLU A 506 -23.87 3.38 -13.36
CA GLU A 506 -23.99 4.79 -13.75
C GLU A 506 -22.72 5.59 -13.44
N VAL A 507 -22.00 5.24 -12.34
CA VAL A 507 -20.72 5.82 -11.97
C VAL A 507 -19.63 4.76 -12.08
N PRO A 508 -18.91 4.70 -13.21
CA PRO A 508 -17.83 3.74 -13.41
C PRO A 508 -16.74 3.86 -12.32
N LYS A 509 -16.06 2.74 -12.02
CA LYS A 509 -14.94 2.74 -11.07
C LYS A 509 -13.65 3.29 -11.67
N ASP A 510 -13.48 3.09 -12.95
CA ASP A 510 -12.31 3.52 -13.72
C ASP A 510 -12.38 5.04 -13.99
N PRO A 511 -11.34 5.81 -13.64
CA PRO A 511 -11.31 7.26 -13.84
C PRO A 511 -11.50 7.69 -15.30
N ALA A 512 -10.90 6.96 -16.26
CA ALA A 512 -11.06 7.26 -17.68
C ALA A 512 -12.50 7.05 -18.15
N LYS A 513 -13.16 5.99 -17.65
CA LYS A 513 -14.58 5.74 -17.90
C LYS A 513 -15.49 6.74 -17.21
N GLN A 514 -15.08 7.31 -16.06
CA GLN A 514 -15.81 8.41 -15.43
C GLN A 514 -15.79 9.67 -16.28
N LEU A 515 -14.61 10.03 -16.84
CA LEU A 515 -14.49 11.15 -17.77
C LEU A 515 -15.31 10.92 -19.05
N ALA A 516 -15.25 9.70 -19.60
CA ALA A 516 -16.08 9.35 -20.76
C ALA A 516 -17.58 9.46 -20.44
N LYS A 517 -17.99 9.04 -19.23
CA LYS A 517 -19.38 9.16 -18.77
C LYS A 517 -19.81 10.62 -18.61
N LEU A 518 -18.95 11.48 -18.10
CA LEU A 518 -19.19 12.92 -17.99
C LEU A 518 -19.41 13.54 -19.39
N ALA A 519 -18.56 13.15 -20.37
CA ALA A 519 -18.70 13.58 -21.76
C ALA A 519 -19.98 13.06 -22.43
N GLU A 520 -20.43 11.82 -22.14
CA GLU A 520 -21.72 11.29 -22.61
C GLU A 520 -22.92 12.12 -22.12
N LEU A 521 -22.80 12.72 -20.94
CA LEU A 521 -23.82 13.64 -20.39
C LEU A 521 -23.77 15.03 -21.02
N GLY A 522 -22.81 15.27 -21.92
CA GLY A 522 -22.63 16.54 -22.59
C GLY A 522 -21.82 17.57 -21.80
N HIS A 523 -21.04 17.12 -20.80
CA HIS A 523 -20.24 17.98 -19.94
C HIS A 523 -18.74 17.71 -20.09
N ASP A 524 -17.95 18.76 -19.86
CA ASP A 524 -16.50 18.71 -19.82
C ASP A 524 -15.99 19.08 -18.42
N LEU A 525 -14.89 18.47 -17.99
CA LEU A 525 -14.34 18.71 -16.65
C LEU A 525 -13.97 20.19 -16.43
N SER A 526 -13.64 20.93 -17.48
CA SER A 526 -13.35 22.36 -17.42
C SER A 526 -14.53 23.20 -16.90
N GLU A 527 -15.77 22.73 -17.09
CA GLU A 527 -16.96 23.40 -16.56
C GLU A 527 -16.97 23.45 -15.02
N TYR A 528 -16.32 22.48 -14.36
CA TYR A 528 -16.26 22.37 -12.89
C TYR A 528 -14.99 22.98 -12.33
N THR A 529 -13.88 22.95 -13.08
CA THR A 529 -12.59 23.50 -12.65
C THR A 529 -12.46 25.01 -12.88
N SER A 530 -13.30 25.59 -13.76
CA SER A 530 -13.23 27.01 -14.12
C SER A 530 -13.62 27.91 -12.96
N VAL A 531 -12.88 29.00 -12.81
CA VAL A 531 -13.19 30.06 -11.83
C VAL A 531 -14.59 30.60 -12.05
N GLY A 532 -15.39 30.61 -10.99
CA GLY A 532 -16.77 31.11 -11.04
C GLY A 532 -17.83 30.06 -11.39
N SER A 533 -17.46 28.82 -11.70
CA SER A 533 -18.41 27.70 -11.78
C SER A 533 -19.08 27.45 -10.41
N ASP A 534 -20.21 26.76 -10.40
CA ASP A 534 -20.91 26.49 -9.14
C ASP A 534 -20.08 25.55 -8.24
N THR A 535 -19.38 24.57 -8.81
CA THR A 535 -18.43 23.71 -8.08
C THR A 535 -17.27 24.53 -7.50
N TYR A 536 -16.72 25.47 -8.27
CA TYR A 536 -15.65 26.35 -7.79
C TYR A 536 -16.11 27.21 -6.62
N LYS A 537 -17.32 27.81 -6.69
CA LYS A 537 -17.89 28.61 -5.60
C LYS A 537 -18.16 27.78 -4.34
N GLN A 538 -18.64 26.54 -4.50
CA GLN A 538 -18.82 25.62 -3.38
C GLN A 538 -17.48 25.29 -2.74
N LEU A 539 -16.44 25.07 -3.55
CA LEU A 539 -15.08 24.83 -3.06
C LEU A 539 -14.54 26.05 -2.29
N GLU A 540 -14.73 27.27 -2.81
CA GLU A 540 -14.37 28.53 -2.11
C GLU A 540 -15.03 28.62 -0.73
N ALA A 541 -16.34 28.37 -0.67
CA ALA A 541 -17.09 28.41 0.59
C ALA A 541 -16.57 27.35 1.59
N SER A 542 -16.33 26.12 1.12
CA SER A 542 -15.81 25.04 1.96
C SER A 542 -14.39 25.31 2.46
N VAL A 543 -13.51 25.84 1.60
CA VAL A 543 -12.14 26.24 1.98
C VAL A 543 -12.20 27.36 3.02
N ALA A 544 -13.08 28.35 2.86
CA ALA A 544 -13.24 29.45 3.82
C ALA A 544 -13.70 28.93 5.20
N GLU A 545 -14.66 27.99 5.22
CA GLU A 545 -15.13 27.36 6.46
C GLU A 545 -14.00 26.56 7.14
N LEU A 546 -13.30 25.69 6.39
CA LEU A 546 -12.25 24.84 6.93
C LEU A 546 -11.02 25.66 7.38
N ASN A 547 -10.74 26.79 6.76
CA ASN A 547 -9.72 27.73 7.19
C ASN A 547 -9.94 28.22 8.63
N GLY A 548 -11.18 28.24 9.12
CA GLY A 548 -11.50 28.57 10.51
C GLY A 548 -10.86 27.63 11.54
N LYS A 549 -10.40 26.44 11.13
CA LYS A 549 -9.70 25.47 11.98
C LYS A 549 -8.20 25.76 12.13
N PHE A 550 -7.65 26.68 11.33
CA PHE A 550 -6.23 26.93 11.21
C PHE A 550 -5.85 28.36 11.63
N SER A 551 -4.64 28.51 12.14
CA SER A 551 -4.07 29.84 12.41
C SER A 551 -3.85 30.59 11.08
N ASN A 552 -3.82 31.93 11.12
CA ASN A 552 -3.73 32.75 9.92
C ASN A 552 -2.60 32.39 8.94
N PRO A 553 -1.36 32.03 9.38
CA PRO A 553 -0.30 31.60 8.48
C PRO A 553 -0.57 30.24 7.79
N GLU A 554 -1.38 29.39 8.39
CA GLU A 554 -1.69 28.05 7.93
C GLU A 554 -2.88 28.02 6.94
N GLN A 555 -3.65 29.13 6.88
CA GLN A 555 -4.83 29.23 6.04
C GLN A 555 -4.49 29.28 4.55
N VAL A 556 -5.22 28.50 3.75
CA VAL A 556 -5.18 28.56 2.29
C VAL A 556 -5.80 29.89 1.82
N LYS A 557 -4.98 30.81 1.33
CA LYS A 557 -5.42 32.15 0.90
C LYS A 557 -5.83 32.22 -0.55
N LYS A 558 -5.22 31.42 -1.41
CA LYS A 558 -5.56 31.26 -2.82
C LYS A 558 -5.47 29.78 -3.18
N PHE A 559 -6.18 29.37 -4.21
CA PHE A 559 -6.07 28.03 -4.75
C PHE A 559 -6.31 28.01 -6.27
N THR A 560 -5.84 26.96 -6.90
CA THR A 560 -6.12 26.64 -8.31
C THR A 560 -6.68 25.22 -8.38
N VAL A 561 -7.73 25.03 -9.16
CA VAL A 561 -8.24 23.68 -9.48
C VAL A 561 -7.61 23.25 -10.80
N LEU A 562 -6.92 22.12 -10.76
CA LEU A 562 -6.22 21.57 -11.92
C LEU A 562 -7.23 20.94 -12.91
N PRO A 563 -6.91 20.96 -14.23
CA PRO A 563 -7.82 20.46 -15.27
C PRO A 563 -7.95 18.94 -15.32
N ARG A 564 -7.11 18.20 -14.59
CA ARG A 564 -7.14 16.75 -14.45
C ARG A 564 -6.71 16.33 -13.05
N ASP A 565 -7.00 15.08 -12.70
CA ASP A 565 -6.45 14.51 -11.46
C ASP A 565 -4.94 14.22 -11.57
N LEU A 566 -4.25 14.12 -10.43
CA LEU A 566 -2.86 13.70 -10.38
C LEU A 566 -2.76 12.20 -10.72
N SER A 567 -1.67 11.82 -11.40
CA SER A 567 -1.51 10.43 -11.83
C SER A 567 -0.11 9.87 -11.57
N VAL A 568 -0.04 8.53 -11.55
CA VAL A 568 1.23 7.79 -11.49
C VAL A 568 1.98 7.92 -12.82
N ASP A 569 1.25 7.89 -13.94
CA ASP A 569 1.82 7.98 -15.29
C ASP A 569 2.56 9.31 -15.53
N GLU A 570 2.07 10.41 -14.97
CA GLU A 570 2.74 11.74 -15.03
C GLU A 570 3.82 11.91 -13.94
N GLY A 571 4.09 10.85 -13.18
CA GLY A 571 5.07 10.88 -12.09
C GLY A 571 4.65 11.71 -10.88
N GLU A 572 3.40 12.20 -10.80
CA GLU A 572 2.89 13.07 -9.75
C GLU A 572 2.50 12.30 -8.48
N LEU A 573 2.15 11.03 -8.65
CA LEU A 573 1.85 10.10 -7.57
C LEU A 573 2.87 8.95 -7.55
N THR A 574 3.12 8.41 -6.36
CA THR A 574 3.80 7.13 -6.22
C THR A 574 2.84 5.98 -6.58
N PRO A 575 3.34 4.75 -6.81
CA PRO A 575 2.47 3.56 -6.98
C PRO A 575 1.48 3.34 -5.85
N THR A 576 1.77 3.87 -4.65
CA THR A 576 0.90 3.83 -3.47
C THR A 576 0.03 5.09 -3.33
N LEU A 577 -0.12 5.87 -4.41
CA LEU A 577 -0.94 7.07 -4.52
C LEU A 577 -0.55 8.22 -3.57
N LYS A 578 0.70 8.27 -3.13
CA LYS A 578 1.25 9.41 -2.37
C LYS A 578 1.75 10.49 -3.34
N ILE A 579 1.51 11.75 -3.03
CA ILE A 579 1.93 12.90 -3.87
C ILE A 579 3.46 13.02 -3.92
N ARG A 580 3.97 13.25 -5.13
CA ARG A 580 5.38 13.57 -5.41
C ARG A 580 5.51 15.08 -5.60
N ARG A 581 5.64 15.82 -4.49
CA ARG A 581 5.61 17.29 -4.45
C ARG A 581 6.55 17.96 -5.45
N LYS A 582 7.75 17.42 -5.63
CA LYS A 582 8.73 17.98 -6.59
C LYS A 582 8.18 17.92 -8.01
N GLN A 583 7.71 16.77 -8.45
CA GLN A 583 7.17 16.57 -9.80
C GLN A 583 5.93 17.43 -10.05
N ILE A 584 5.02 17.51 -9.06
CA ILE A 584 3.83 18.37 -9.17
C ILE A 584 4.23 19.84 -9.30
N ARG A 585 5.22 20.32 -8.55
CA ARG A 585 5.73 21.70 -8.69
C ARG A 585 6.35 21.98 -10.06
N GLU A 586 7.00 20.99 -10.65
CA GLU A 586 7.57 21.10 -11.98
C GLU A 586 6.46 21.13 -13.05
N ASN A 587 5.52 20.17 -13.01
CA ASN A 587 4.44 20.05 -13.98
C ASN A 587 3.47 21.26 -13.95
N TRP A 588 3.22 21.84 -12.78
CA TRP A 588 2.21 22.89 -12.56
C TRP A 588 2.83 24.22 -12.11
N SER A 589 4.07 24.50 -12.54
CA SER A 589 4.80 25.70 -12.13
C SER A 589 4.10 27.00 -12.51
N SER A 590 3.47 27.08 -13.70
CA SER A 590 2.73 28.24 -14.18
C SER A 590 1.49 28.54 -13.31
N GLU A 591 0.73 27.53 -12.96
CA GLU A 591 -0.45 27.60 -12.11
C GLU A 591 -0.09 28.05 -10.69
N ILE A 592 1.03 27.52 -10.19
CA ILE A 592 1.57 27.90 -8.88
C ILE A 592 1.96 29.38 -8.87
N GLU A 593 2.74 29.85 -9.85
CA GLU A 593 3.19 31.24 -9.90
C GLU A 593 2.01 32.22 -10.09
N ALA A 594 0.99 31.84 -10.84
CA ALA A 594 -0.22 32.65 -11.02
C ALA A 594 -0.96 32.92 -9.70
N MET A 595 -0.86 32.04 -8.70
CA MET A 595 -1.47 32.28 -7.39
C MET A 595 -0.75 33.37 -6.58
N TYR A 596 0.51 33.70 -6.91
CA TYR A 596 1.34 34.66 -6.17
C TYR A 596 1.61 35.97 -6.93
N SER A 597 1.18 36.02 -8.21
CA SER A 597 1.23 37.24 -9.03
C SER A 597 0.24 38.33 -8.62
#